data_a45a3b27da08d43b2bbaf30fbfd9094f
#
_entry.id   a45a3b27da08d43b2bbaf30fbfd9094f
#
_cell.length_a   1.000
_cell.length_b   1.000
_cell.length_c   1.000
_cell.angle_alpha   90.00
_cell.angle_beta   90.00
_cell.angle_gamma   90.00
#
_symmetry.space_group_name_H-M   'P 1'
#
loop_
_entity.id
_entity.type
_entity.pdbx_description
1 polymer ?
#
loop_
_entity_poly.entity_id
_entity_poly.type
_entity_poly.pdbx_seq_one_letter_code
_entity_poly.pdbx_strand_id
1 'polypeptide(L)'
;MALMFLVACVLITFLFDWTQMNQDNGLLWKMNPPLREPESRKKILELLKKGEIDWIETDHAPHLYAEKMGSPYMSGIPGLPWWPLFVEYLRKENFSDARIRELTFDNIAKRFDLDVPYRMPTKLVDRRGDYPFNPYSSLDVLVR
;
A
#
# COMPACT_ATOMS: atom_id res chain seq x y z
N MET A 1 -23.29 -7.95 -22.01
CA MET A 1 -22.15 -7.11 -21.59
C MET A 1 -21.95 -7.34 -20.10
N ALA A 2 -20.99 -8.16 -19.72
CA ALA A 2 -20.71 -8.39 -18.30
C ALA A 2 -20.19 -7.10 -17.68
N LEU A 3 -20.84 -6.62 -16.62
CA LEU A 3 -20.32 -5.52 -15.81
C LEU A 3 -19.03 -6.03 -15.15
N MET A 4 -17.90 -5.64 -15.69
CA MET A 4 -16.61 -5.95 -15.10
C MET A 4 -16.40 -4.95 -13.96
N PHE A 5 -16.65 -5.38 -12.74
CA PHE A 5 -16.30 -4.62 -11.56
C PHE A 5 -14.79 -4.56 -11.45
N LEU A 6 -14.26 -3.37 -11.41
CA LEU A 6 -12.83 -3.13 -11.18
C LEU A 6 -12.60 -3.00 -9.69
N VAL A 7 -11.62 -3.72 -9.21
CA VAL A 7 -11.28 -3.75 -7.79
C VAL A 7 -9.86 -3.22 -7.60
N ALA A 8 -9.77 -2.02 -7.04
CA ALA A 8 -8.52 -1.47 -6.55
C ALA A 8 -8.31 -1.86 -5.09
N CYS A 9 -7.07 -2.01 -4.68
CA CYS A 9 -6.71 -2.27 -3.30
C CYS A 9 -5.70 -1.24 -2.81
N VAL A 10 -6.00 -0.60 -1.68
CA VAL A 10 -5.02 0.25 -0.99
C VAL A 10 -3.99 -0.65 -0.32
N LEU A 11 -2.73 -0.43 -0.67
CA LEU A 11 -1.59 -1.27 -0.30
C LEU A 11 -1.54 -1.59 1.20
N ILE A 12 -1.77 -0.61 2.06
CA ILE A 12 -1.67 -0.76 3.51
C ILE A 12 -2.71 -1.76 4.07
N THR A 13 -3.86 -1.96 3.39
CA THR A 13 -4.95 -2.80 3.89
C THR A 13 -4.68 -4.30 3.83
N PHE A 14 -3.71 -4.75 3.04
CA PHE A 14 -3.26 -6.14 3.06
C PHE A 14 -1.96 -6.36 3.83
N LEU A 15 -1.30 -5.28 4.24
CA LEU A 15 -0.10 -5.33 5.08
C LEU A 15 -0.44 -5.28 6.56
N PHE A 16 -1.42 -4.46 6.93
CA PHE A 16 -1.76 -4.16 8.32
C PHE A 16 -3.25 -4.27 8.58
N ASP A 17 -3.60 -4.39 9.85
CA ASP A 17 -4.97 -4.46 10.33
C ASP A 17 -5.20 -3.50 11.52
N TRP A 18 -6.41 -3.41 12.03
CA TRP A 18 -6.77 -2.44 13.06
C TRP A 18 -6.01 -2.61 14.38
N THR A 19 -5.35 -3.76 14.61
CA THR A 19 -4.56 -3.96 15.82
C THR A 19 -3.41 -2.96 15.97
N GLN A 20 -2.97 -2.36 14.85
CA GLN A 20 -2.00 -1.26 14.86
C GLN A 20 -2.49 -0.04 15.65
N MET A 21 -3.82 0.17 15.70
CA MET A 21 -4.43 1.26 16.46
C MET A 21 -4.34 1.10 17.99
N ASN A 22 -4.02 -0.11 18.47
CA ASN A 22 -3.89 -0.42 19.90
C ASN A 22 -2.50 -0.06 20.48
N GLN A 23 -1.59 0.43 19.66
CA GLN A 23 -0.28 0.86 20.09
C GLN A 23 -0.35 2.29 20.68
N ASP A 24 0.63 2.70 21.48
CA ASP A 24 0.70 4.05 22.07
C ASP A 24 0.60 5.17 21.03
N ASN A 25 1.10 4.92 19.82
CA ASN A 25 1.04 5.82 18.68
C ASN A 25 -0.04 5.42 17.66
N GLY A 26 -1.06 4.70 18.08
CA GLY A 26 -2.11 4.13 17.22
C GLY A 26 -2.78 5.14 16.29
N LEU A 27 -2.92 6.40 16.70
CA LEU A 27 -3.48 7.47 15.87
C LEU A 27 -2.67 7.73 14.59
N LEU A 28 -1.38 7.39 14.54
CA LEU A 28 -0.59 7.48 13.32
C LEU A 28 -1.12 6.56 12.20
N TRP A 29 -1.82 5.48 12.58
CA TRP A 29 -2.43 4.52 11.67
C TRP A 29 -3.84 4.90 11.22
N LYS A 30 -4.36 6.05 11.71
CA LYS A 30 -5.66 6.54 11.26
C LYS A 30 -5.63 6.87 9.76
N MET A 31 -6.50 6.21 9.00
CA MET A 31 -6.66 6.40 7.56
C MET A 31 -8.14 6.26 7.16
N ASN A 32 -8.46 6.58 5.92
CA ASN A 32 -9.79 6.40 5.34
C ASN A 32 -9.65 5.83 3.92
N PRO A 33 -10.22 4.64 3.62
CA PRO A 33 -10.98 3.77 4.53
C PRO A 33 -10.12 3.21 5.67
N PRO A 34 -10.71 2.92 6.84
CA PRO A 34 -9.95 2.47 8.01
C PRO A 34 -9.42 1.05 7.84
N LEU A 35 -8.32 0.74 8.53
CA LEU A 35 -7.81 -0.64 8.65
C LEU A 35 -8.91 -1.54 9.23
N ARG A 36 -8.97 -2.76 8.72
CA ARG A 36 -9.97 -3.77 9.08
C ARG A 36 -9.36 -4.84 9.97
N GLU A 37 -10.19 -5.83 10.33
CA GLU A 37 -9.79 -6.99 11.13
C GLU A 37 -8.70 -7.82 10.43
N PRO A 38 -7.90 -8.59 11.21
CA PRO A 38 -6.88 -9.47 10.65
C PRO A 38 -7.39 -10.45 9.59
N GLU A 39 -8.63 -10.92 9.71
CA GLU A 39 -9.29 -11.81 8.76
C GLU A 39 -9.52 -11.11 7.41
N SER A 40 -9.97 -9.86 7.43
CA SER A 40 -10.14 -9.04 6.22
C SER A 40 -8.80 -8.81 5.52
N ARG A 41 -7.73 -8.52 6.25
CA ARG A 41 -6.37 -8.38 5.72
C ARG A 41 -5.92 -9.66 5.00
N LYS A 42 -6.08 -10.82 5.64
CA LYS A 42 -5.76 -12.12 5.04
C LYS A 42 -6.55 -12.37 3.77
N LYS A 43 -7.85 -12.04 3.81
CA LYS A 43 -8.74 -12.20 2.66
C LYS A 43 -8.32 -11.36 1.47
N ILE A 44 -7.93 -10.11 1.70
CA ILE A 44 -7.43 -9.23 0.63
C ILE A 44 -6.17 -9.83 -0.03
N LEU A 45 -5.23 -10.33 0.77
CA LEU A 45 -4.02 -10.99 0.24
C LEU A 45 -4.35 -12.24 -0.59
N GLU A 46 -5.33 -13.05 -0.15
CA GLU A 46 -5.82 -14.19 -0.94
C GLU A 46 -6.44 -13.75 -2.27
N LEU A 47 -7.25 -12.68 -2.28
CA LEU A 47 -7.88 -12.15 -3.48
C LEU A 47 -6.83 -11.59 -4.46
N LEU A 48 -5.78 -10.94 -3.96
CA LEU A 48 -4.63 -10.52 -4.75
C LEU A 48 -3.93 -11.72 -5.41
N LYS A 49 -3.71 -12.80 -4.65
CA LYS A 49 -3.10 -14.05 -5.15
C LYS A 49 -3.97 -14.75 -6.19
N LYS A 50 -5.30 -14.69 -6.05
CA LYS A 50 -6.26 -15.26 -7.00
C LYS A 50 -6.45 -14.42 -8.26
N GLY A 51 -5.97 -13.19 -8.30
CA GLY A 51 -6.17 -12.29 -9.43
C GLY A 51 -7.54 -11.61 -9.45
N GLU A 52 -8.25 -11.59 -8.32
CA GLU A 52 -9.56 -10.95 -8.17
C GLU A 52 -9.46 -9.44 -7.85
N ILE A 53 -8.23 -8.93 -7.68
CA ILE A 53 -7.92 -7.51 -7.52
C ILE A 53 -7.11 -7.07 -8.72
N ASP A 54 -7.55 -6.00 -9.38
CA ASP A 54 -6.97 -5.52 -10.64
C ASP A 54 -5.68 -4.74 -10.45
N TRP A 55 -5.61 -3.84 -9.44
CA TRP A 55 -4.38 -3.08 -9.16
C TRP A 55 -4.26 -2.69 -7.69
N ILE A 56 -3.04 -2.26 -7.34
CA ILE A 56 -2.67 -1.79 -6.00
C ILE A 56 -2.38 -0.30 -6.07
N GLU A 57 -2.87 0.44 -5.08
CA GLU A 57 -2.65 1.87 -4.90
C GLU A 57 -1.86 2.14 -3.61
N THR A 58 -1.06 3.20 -3.59
CA THR A 58 -0.32 3.60 -2.39
C THR A 58 -1.19 4.37 -1.41
N ASP A 59 -2.21 5.08 -1.91
CA ASP A 59 -3.00 6.06 -1.15
C ASP A 59 -2.10 7.00 -0.32
N HIS A 60 -1.06 7.54 -0.98
CA HIS A 60 -0.05 8.37 -0.33
C HIS A 60 -0.64 9.67 0.19
N ALA A 61 -0.93 9.72 1.49
CA ALA A 61 -1.54 10.86 2.18
C ALA A 61 -0.75 11.24 3.43
N PRO A 62 0.42 11.91 3.28
CA PRO A 62 1.26 12.31 4.40
C PRO A 62 0.64 13.47 5.19
N HIS A 63 0.84 13.44 6.51
CA HIS A 63 0.48 14.51 7.43
C HIS A 63 1.60 14.75 8.42
N LEU A 64 1.65 15.94 8.99
CA LEU A 64 2.56 16.25 10.10
C LEU A 64 2.18 15.43 11.35
N TYR A 65 3.16 15.12 12.18
CA TYR A 65 2.92 14.39 13.42
C TYR A 65 1.88 15.11 14.31
N ALA A 66 1.98 16.43 14.44
CA ALA A 66 1.02 17.22 15.20
C ALA A 66 -0.40 17.17 14.66
N GLU A 67 -0.59 17.07 13.33
CA GLU A 67 -1.91 16.93 12.70
C GLU A 67 -2.51 15.54 12.93
N LYS A 68 -1.68 14.51 13.01
CA LYS A 68 -2.11 13.16 13.31
C LYS A 68 -2.49 12.97 14.78
N MET A 69 -1.73 13.56 15.68
CA MET A 69 -1.86 13.39 17.15
C MET A 69 -2.71 14.46 17.81
N GLY A 70 -3.04 15.53 17.09
CA GLY A 70 -3.90 16.62 17.54
C GLY A 70 -5.28 16.64 16.86
N SER A 71 -6.29 17.22 17.51
CA SER A 71 -7.62 17.42 16.88
C SER A 71 -7.49 18.28 15.61
N PRO A 72 -8.13 17.91 14.49
CA PRO A 72 -9.16 16.87 14.28
C PRO A 72 -8.63 15.46 13.96
N TYR A 73 -7.36 15.17 14.24
CA TYR A 73 -6.76 13.85 14.01
C TYR A 73 -6.81 13.42 12.54
N MET A 74 -6.00 14.00 11.70
CA MET A 74 -6.02 13.81 10.26
C MET A 74 -5.87 12.34 9.86
N SER A 75 -6.61 11.95 8.81
CA SER A 75 -6.59 10.61 8.24
C SER A 75 -5.67 10.56 7.03
N GLY A 76 -4.77 9.59 7.00
CA GLY A 76 -3.83 9.37 5.91
C GLY A 76 -2.48 8.88 6.41
N ILE A 77 -1.81 8.09 5.58
CA ILE A 77 -0.51 7.47 5.88
C ILE A 77 0.40 7.67 4.67
N PRO A 78 1.68 8.03 4.84
CA PRO A 78 2.61 8.09 3.73
C PRO A 78 2.91 6.67 3.20
N GLY A 79 2.85 6.45 1.89
CA GLY A 79 3.08 5.15 1.28
C GLY A 79 4.18 5.17 0.20
N LEU A 80 4.19 6.19 -0.65
CA LEU A 80 5.02 6.21 -1.85
C LEU A 80 6.53 6.02 -1.60
N PRO A 81 7.18 6.63 -0.59
CA PRO A 81 8.61 6.43 -0.33
C PRO A 81 8.99 5.00 0.08
N TRP A 82 8.00 4.22 0.54
CA TRP A 82 8.19 2.81 0.94
C TRP A 82 7.84 1.82 -0.17
N TRP A 83 7.51 2.30 -1.37
CA TRP A 83 7.14 1.45 -2.49
C TRP A 83 8.13 0.30 -2.77
N PRO A 84 9.45 0.51 -2.76
CA PRO A 84 10.40 -0.60 -2.94
C PRO A 84 10.25 -1.72 -1.90
N LEU A 85 10.00 -1.35 -0.64
CA LEU A 85 9.76 -2.30 0.44
C LEU A 85 8.51 -3.14 0.20
N PHE A 86 7.46 -2.52 -0.33
CA PHE A 86 6.20 -3.20 -0.65
C PHE A 86 6.36 -4.19 -1.80
N VAL A 87 7.14 -3.85 -2.82
CA VAL A 87 7.49 -4.75 -3.90
C VAL A 87 8.23 -5.98 -3.37
N GLU A 88 9.20 -5.80 -2.47
CA GLU A 88 9.90 -6.90 -1.82
C GLU A 88 8.96 -7.77 -0.96
N TYR A 89 8.01 -7.16 -0.25
CA TYR A 89 6.98 -7.89 0.47
C TYR A 89 6.17 -8.80 -0.47
N LEU A 90 5.71 -8.28 -1.61
CA LEU A 90 4.96 -9.07 -2.61
C LEU A 90 5.80 -10.23 -3.14
N ARG A 91 7.11 -10.03 -3.40
CA ARG A 91 8.02 -11.10 -3.80
C ARG A 91 8.11 -12.19 -2.73
N LYS A 92 8.22 -11.83 -1.44
CA LYS A 92 8.22 -12.78 -0.32
C LYS A 92 6.89 -13.54 -0.18
N GLU A 93 5.79 -12.90 -0.57
CA GLU A 93 4.48 -13.54 -0.66
C GLU A 93 4.31 -14.41 -1.92
N ASN A 94 5.40 -14.65 -2.68
CA ASN A 94 5.47 -15.45 -3.90
C ASN A 94 4.73 -14.87 -5.11
N PHE A 95 4.60 -13.55 -5.20
CA PHE A 95 4.17 -12.91 -6.45
C PHE A 95 5.35 -12.87 -7.43
N SER A 96 5.11 -13.26 -8.68
CA SER A 96 6.09 -13.08 -9.75
C SER A 96 6.26 -11.61 -10.13
N ASP A 97 7.42 -11.23 -10.66
CA ASP A 97 7.64 -9.86 -11.15
C ASP A 97 6.65 -9.49 -12.26
N ALA A 98 6.22 -10.44 -13.09
CA ALA A 98 5.17 -10.23 -14.08
C ALA A 98 3.85 -9.85 -13.40
N ARG A 99 3.44 -10.58 -12.35
CA ARG A 99 2.20 -10.28 -11.63
C ARG A 99 2.29 -8.96 -10.86
N ILE A 100 3.44 -8.64 -10.28
CA ILE A 100 3.68 -7.34 -9.63
C ILE A 100 3.53 -6.21 -10.66
N ARG A 101 4.09 -6.36 -11.85
CA ARG A 101 3.96 -5.39 -12.93
C ARG A 101 2.50 -5.22 -13.39
N GLU A 102 1.74 -6.31 -13.54
CA GLU A 102 0.30 -6.23 -13.85
C GLU A 102 -0.45 -5.40 -12.80
N LEU A 103 -0.24 -5.69 -11.51
CA LEU A 103 -0.92 -5.04 -10.40
C LEU A 103 -0.54 -3.56 -10.22
N THR A 104 0.63 -3.16 -10.68
CA THR A 104 1.20 -1.84 -10.40
C THR A 104 1.31 -0.93 -11.62
N PHE A 105 1.11 -1.48 -12.82
CA PHE A 105 1.24 -0.73 -14.05
C PHE A 105 0.31 -1.20 -15.18
N ASP A 106 0.45 -2.47 -15.65
CA ASP A 106 -0.18 -2.89 -16.91
C ASP A 106 -1.71 -2.81 -16.87
N ASN A 107 -2.34 -3.24 -15.77
CA ASN A 107 -3.79 -3.18 -15.62
C ASN A 107 -4.30 -1.74 -15.55
N ILE A 108 -3.56 -0.85 -14.89
CA ILE A 108 -3.88 0.57 -14.81
C ILE A 108 -3.76 1.21 -16.19
N ALA A 109 -2.63 0.99 -16.88
CA ALA A 109 -2.39 1.54 -18.22
C ALA A 109 -3.48 1.10 -19.20
N LYS A 110 -3.80 -0.18 -19.21
CA LYS A 110 -4.89 -0.75 -20.02
C LYS A 110 -6.26 -0.17 -19.67
N ARG A 111 -6.54 -0.01 -18.38
CA ARG A 111 -7.87 0.46 -17.92
C ARG A 111 -8.14 1.90 -18.31
N PHE A 112 -7.13 2.74 -18.23
CA PHE A 112 -7.24 4.17 -18.47
C PHE A 112 -6.73 4.59 -19.87
N ASP A 113 -6.45 3.62 -20.74
CA ASP A 113 -5.94 3.83 -22.11
C ASP A 113 -4.70 4.75 -22.13
N LEU A 114 -3.76 4.44 -21.22
CA LEU A 114 -2.55 5.25 -21.07
C LEU A 114 -1.48 4.77 -22.06
N ASP A 115 -1.08 5.62 -22.99
CA ASP A 115 0.08 5.39 -23.86
C ASP A 115 1.36 5.89 -23.17
N VAL A 116 1.77 5.17 -22.13
CA VAL A 116 2.99 5.46 -21.38
C VAL A 116 3.87 4.21 -21.28
N PRO A 117 5.17 4.34 -21.54
CA PRO A 117 6.07 3.21 -21.42
C PRO A 117 6.29 2.83 -19.96
N TYR A 118 6.30 1.53 -19.67
CA TYR A 118 6.81 1.04 -18.38
C TYR A 118 8.28 1.40 -18.23
N ARG A 119 8.61 2.07 -17.16
CA ARG A 119 9.99 2.46 -16.85
C ARG A 119 10.33 2.05 -15.42
N MET A 120 11.35 1.22 -15.28
CA MET A 120 11.97 1.02 -13.97
C MET A 120 12.89 2.19 -13.66
N PRO A 121 12.81 2.78 -12.46
CA PRO A 121 13.73 3.82 -12.07
C PRO A 121 15.16 3.26 -12.03
N THR A 122 16.09 3.96 -12.67
CA THR A 122 17.51 3.57 -12.71
C THR A 122 18.23 3.90 -11.40
N LYS A 123 17.66 4.81 -10.62
CA LYS A 123 18.18 5.21 -9.30
C LYS A 123 17.01 5.49 -8.38
N LEU A 124 16.95 4.77 -7.27
CA LEU A 124 16.03 5.05 -6.18
C LEU A 124 16.70 6.04 -5.22
N VAL A 125 15.98 7.12 -4.92
CA VAL A 125 16.37 8.06 -3.87
C VAL A 125 15.57 7.73 -2.63
N ASP A 126 16.25 7.43 -1.53
CA ASP A 126 15.57 7.20 -0.25
C ASP A 126 15.05 8.52 0.31
N ARG A 127 13.74 8.69 0.29
CA ARG A 127 13.01 9.86 0.77
C ARG A 127 12.25 9.58 2.06
N ARG A 128 12.46 8.41 2.68
CA ARG A 128 11.74 8.02 3.90
C ARG A 128 12.08 8.94 5.08
N GLY A 129 13.30 9.44 5.12
CA GLY A 129 13.75 10.41 6.12
C GLY A 129 13.09 11.80 6.06
N ASP A 130 12.39 12.12 4.96
CA ASP A 130 11.66 13.39 4.82
C ASP A 130 10.32 13.37 5.61
N TYR A 131 9.93 12.23 6.16
CA TYR A 131 8.67 12.04 6.86
C TYR A 131 8.88 11.99 8.38
N PRO A 132 7.96 12.57 9.17
CA PRO A 132 8.13 12.69 10.62
C PRO A 132 8.05 11.37 11.38
N PHE A 133 7.62 10.29 10.73
CA PHE A 133 7.56 8.94 11.30
C PHE A 133 7.62 7.88 10.20
N ASN A 134 8.11 6.69 10.57
CA ASN A 134 8.09 5.51 9.71
C ASN A 134 7.03 4.51 10.19
N PRO A 135 5.85 4.45 9.55
CA PRO A 135 4.80 3.51 9.95
C PRO A 135 5.14 2.05 9.59
N TYR A 136 6.11 1.83 8.71
CA TYR A 136 6.43 0.52 8.14
C TYR A 136 7.70 -0.13 8.72
N SER A 137 8.19 0.35 9.86
CA SER A 137 9.42 -0.16 10.48
C SER A 137 9.38 -1.68 10.77
N SER A 138 8.18 -2.21 11.05
CA SER A 138 7.99 -3.65 11.23
C SER A 138 8.19 -4.46 9.95
N LEU A 139 8.03 -3.86 8.77
CA LEU A 139 8.29 -4.52 7.49
C LEU A 139 9.78 -4.57 7.14
N ASP A 140 10.60 -3.69 7.68
CA ASP A 140 12.06 -3.71 7.45
C ASP A 140 12.67 -5.05 7.87
N VAL A 141 12.07 -5.72 8.86
CA VAL A 141 12.48 -7.05 9.32
C VAL A 141 12.10 -8.15 8.32
N LEU A 142 11.04 -7.94 7.54
CA LEU A 142 10.54 -8.92 6.56
C LEU A 142 11.37 -8.95 5.28
N VAL A 143 12.15 -7.92 5.00
CA VAL A 143 12.95 -7.76 3.76
C VAL A 143 14.47 -7.81 3.98
N ARG A 144 14.92 -8.13 5.18
CA ARG A 144 16.34 -8.40 5.52
C ARG A 144 16.77 -9.81 5.27
#